data_8dcfa56af5505582e8281d038689d484
#
_entry.id   8dcfa56af5505582e8281d038689d484
#
_cell.length_a   1.000
_cell.length_b   1.000
_cell.length_c   1.000
_cell.angle_alpha   90.00
_cell.angle_beta   90.00
_cell.angle_gamma   90.00
#
_symmetry.space_group_name_H-M   'P 1'
#
loop_
_entity.id
_entity.type
_entity.pdbx_description
1 polymer ?
#
loop_
_entity_poly.entity_id
_entity_poly.type
_entity_poly.pdbx_seq_one_letter_code
_entity_poly.pdbx_strand_id
1 'polypeptide(L)'
;WMTAGSGIMHQEMPSGNTQGLMHGFQLWANLPSCQKLVAPRYQDIEAKDITFLEDDDGSKIKVIVGDYHGKRGPVDGIACEPQYLDIYIPPNIHKYIKVDTYKNTFAYIFEGSANFDYASAPIGVLVEKEINGKELNIRDMSGNRTLIRFDTGNTISVRSGEDGVRFLLVSGKPIKEPVAWHGPIVMNTREELIKAFSELQNGTFINPNY
;
A
#
# COMPACT_ATOMS: atom_id res chain seq x y z
N TRP A 1 -8.30 3.64 -8.63
CA TRP A 1 -8.76 3.13 -7.34
C TRP A 1 -10.19 2.61 -7.45
N MET A 2 -10.42 1.45 -6.86
CA MET A 2 -11.73 0.81 -6.92
C MET A 2 -12.24 0.55 -5.50
N THR A 3 -13.47 0.98 -5.22
CA THR A 3 -14.22 0.59 -4.03
C THR A 3 -15.23 -0.45 -4.47
N ALA A 4 -15.02 -1.71 -4.10
CA ALA A 4 -15.86 -2.80 -4.59
C ALA A 4 -17.29 -2.75 -4.00
N GLY A 5 -17.43 -2.30 -2.74
CA GLY A 5 -18.75 -2.18 -2.11
C GLY A 5 -19.57 -3.46 -2.18
N SER A 6 -20.80 -3.34 -2.65
CA SER A 6 -21.74 -4.47 -2.82
C SER A 6 -21.33 -5.47 -3.90
N GLY A 7 -20.24 -5.24 -4.61
CA GLY A 7 -19.69 -6.12 -5.63
C GLY A 7 -19.46 -5.40 -6.96
N ILE A 8 -18.33 -5.71 -7.58
CA ILE A 8 -17.95 -5.21 -8.90
C ILE A 8 -17.24 -6.31 -9.67
N MET A 9 -17.53 -6.43 -10.95
CA MET A 9 -16.75 -7.24 -11.88
C MET A 9 -15.94 -6.32 -12.78
N HIS A 10 -14.65 -6.60 -12.91
CA HIS A 10 -13.76 -5.82 -13.77
C HIS A 10 -12.78 -6.76 -14.47
N GLN A 11 -12.16 -6.23 -15.50
CA GLN A 11 -11.09 -6.92 -16.22
C GLN A 11 -9.87 -6.00 -16.24
N GLU A 12 -8.71 -6.56 -15.93
CA GLU A 12 -7.42 -5.87 -16.01
C GLU A 12 -6.66 -6.37 -17.23
N MET A 13 -6.24 -5.46 -18.10
CA MET A 13 -5.42 -5.75 -19.28
C MET A 13 -4.19 -4.86 -19.28
N PRO A 14 -3.26 -5.06 -18.33
CA PRO A 14 -2.06 -4.24 -18.24
C PRO A 14 -1.16 -4.49 -19.45
N SER A 15 -0.54 -3.43 -19.96
CA SER A 15 0.48 -3.50 -20.99
C SER A 15 1.85 -3.18 -20.42
N GLY A 16 2.89 -3.86 -20.87
CA GLY A 16 4.27 -3.58 -20.51
C GLY A 16 4.80 -2.30 -21.17
N ASN A 17 6.00 -1.89 -20.76
CA ASN A 17 6.76 -0.85 -21.44
C ASN A 17 7.22 -1.31 -22.83
N THR A 18 8.01 -0.49 -23.52
CA THR A 18 8.55 -0.81 -24.88
C THR A 18 9.41 -2.09 -24.93
N GLN A 19 9.86 -2.58 -23.74
CA GLN A 19 10.62 -3.83 -23.59
C GLN A 19 9.73 -5.01 -23.16
N GLY A 20 8.41 -4.81 -23.06
CA GLY A 20 7.47 -5.81 -22.56
C GLY A 20 7.51 -6.03 -21.06
N LEU A 21 8.26 -5.23 -20.30
CA LEU A 21 8.34 -5.31 -18.85
C LEU A 21 7.21 -4.54 -18.19
N MET A 22 6.61 -5.14 -17.16
CA MET A 22 5.59 -4.53 -16.33
C MET A 22 6.03 -4.58 -14.88
N HIS A 23 5.98 -3.44 -14.20
CA HIS A 23 6.23 -3.33 -12.78
C HIS A 23 5.08 -2.56 -12.12
N GLY A 24 4.38 -3.20 -11.23
CA GLY A 24 3.22 -2.63 -10.56
C GLY A 24 2.95 -3.29 -9.21
N PHE A 25 2.06 -2.68 -8.46
CA PHE A 25 1.60 -3.16 -7.16
C PHE A 25 0.08 -3.13 -7.11
N GLN A 26 -0.51 -4.12 -6.49
CA GLN A 26 -1.93 -4.15 -6.17
C GLN A 26 -2.09 -4.07 -4.64
N LEU A 27 -2.66 -2.96 -4.16
CA LEU A 27 -2.99 -2.78 -2.76
C LEU A 27 -4.45 -3.18 -2.52
N TRP A 28 -4.67 -4.10 -1.59
CA TRP A 28 -6.00 -4.44 -1.13
C TRP A 28 -6.25 -3.82 0.24
N ALA A 29 -7.28 -2.98 0.32
CA ALA A 29 -7.73 -2.34 1.54
C ALA A 29 -9.15 -2.81 1.86
N ASN A 30 -9.40 -3.16 3.13
CA ASN A 30 -10.73 -3.60 3.56
C ASN A 30 -11.67 -2.41 3.80
N LEU A 31 -12.97 -2.67 3.74
CA LEU A 31 -14.03 -1.73 4.12
C LEU A 31 -14.58 -2.06 5.51
N PRO A 32 -14.94 -1.06 6.32
CA PRO A 32 -15.69 -1.29 7.54
C PRO A 32 -17.08 -1.90 7.24
N SER A 33 -17.64 -2.62 8.19
CA SER A 33 -18.92 -3.34 8.03
C SER A 33 -20.03 -2.45 7.49
N CYS A 34 -20.15 -1.23 8.01
CA CYS A 34 -21.17 -0.27 7.59
C CYS A 34 -21.02 0.22 6.14
N GLN A 35 -19.89 -0.06 5.50
CA GLN A 35 -19.60 0.35 4.12
C GLN A 35 -19.38 -0.83 3.17
N LYS A 36 -19.50 -2.07 3.64
CA LYS A 36 -19.27 -3.24 2.77
C LYS A 36 -20.25 -3.35 1.61
N LEU A 37 -21.47 -2.88 1.77
CA LEU A 37 -22.53 -2.97 0.77
C LEU A 37 -22.89 -1.61 0.14
N VAL A 38 -21.98 -0.64 0.20
CA VAL A 38 -22.16 0.63 -0.52
C VAL A 38 -22.10 0.41 -2.04
N ALA A 39 -22.60 1.38 -2.80
CA ALA A 39 -22.49 1.37 -4.25
C ALA A 39 -21.01 1.25 -4.68
N PRO A 40 -20.71 0.42 -5.68
CA PRO A 40 -19.36 0.32 -6.23
C PRO A 40 -18.92 1.67 -6.82
N ARG A 41 -17.63 1.97 -6.67
CA ARG A 41 -17.06 3.19 -7.24
C ARG A 41 -15.72 2.90 -7.90
N TYR A 42 -15.54 3.36 -9.12
CA TYR A 42 -14.28 3.30 -9.84
C TYR A 42 -13.74 4.73 -10.04
N GLN A 43 -12.46 4.93 -9.75
CA GLN A 43 -11.74 6.17 -9.99
C GLN A 43 -10.54 5.84 -10.89
N ASP A 44 -10.64 6.21 -12.14
CA ASP A 44 -9.54 6.07 -13.11
C ASP A 44 -8.60 7.25 -12.96
N ILE A 45 -7.35 6.99 -12.65
CA ILE A 45 -6.33 8.00 -12.37
C ILE A 45 -5.14 7.76 -13.29
N GLU A 46 -4.90 8.68 -14.20
CA GLU A 46 -3.73 8.63 -15.06
C GLU A 46 -2.47 9.13 -14.35
N ALA A 47 -1.30 8.71 -14.82
CA ALA A 47 0.00 9.09 -14.23
C ALA A 47 0.19 10.62 -14.14
N LYS A 48 -0.37 11.39 -15.10
CA LYS A 48 -0.33 12.86 -15.12
C LYS A 48 -1.13 13.52 -14.00
N ASP A 49 -2.16 12.81 -13.47
CA ASP A 49 -3.07 13.33 -12.46
C ASP A 49 -2.54 13.06 -11.04
N ILE A 50 -1.51 12.23 -10.92
CA ILE A 50 -0.88 11.93 -9.62
C ILE A 50 -0.07 13.13 -9.16
N THR A 51 -0.39 13.64 -7.98
CA THR A 51 0.34 14.75 -7.37
C THR A 51 1.79 14.36 -7.12
N PHE A 52 2.71 15.16 -7.69
CA PHE A 52 4.15 14.97 -7.56
C PHE A 52 4.78 16.14 -6.81
N LEU A 53 5.68 15.81 -5.89
CA LEU A 53 6.50 16.79 -5.17
C LEU A 53 7.97 16.38 -5.25
N GLU A 54 8.83 17.40 -5.21
CA GLU A 54 10.26 17.24 -4.99
C GLU A 54 10.65 18.11 -3.81
N ASP A 55 11.24 17.51 -2.79
CA ASP A 55 11.71 18.20 -1.59
C ASP A 55 13.14 18.74 -1.79
N ASP A 56 13.56 19.69 -0.96
CA ASP A 56 14.87 20.35 -1.06
C ASP A 56 16.06 19.38 -0.96
N ASP A 57 15.86 18.21 -0.39
CA ASP A 57 16.85 17.12 -0.28
C ASP A 57 16.94 16.24 -1.54
N GLY A 58 16.17 16.57 -2.59
CA GLY A 58 16.06 15.81 -3.82
C GLY A 58 15.15 14.58 -3.74
N SER A 59 14.48 14.37 -2.62
CA SER A 59 13.47 13.31 -2.49
C SER A 59 12.26 13.60 -3.37
N LYS A 60 11.74 12.54 -4.01
CA LYS A 60 10.60 12.62 -4.92
C LYS A 60 9.42 11.84 -4.35
N ILE A 61 8.28 12.49 -4.27
CA ILE A 61 7.09 11.92 -3.66
C ILE A 61 5.91 11.98 -4.64
N LYS A 62 5.30 10.83 -4.92
CA LYS A 62 4.01 10.75 -5.59
C LYS A 62 2.94 10.51 -4.55
N VAL A 63 1.99 11.42 -4.45
CA VAL A 63 0.84 11.29 -3.56
C VAL A 63 -0.32 10.69 -4.35
N ILE A 64 -0.58 9.41 -4.14
CA ILE A 64 -1.64 8.68 -4.84
C ILE A 64 -2.95 8.85 -4.07
N VAL A 65 -2.92 8.63 -2.76
CA VAL A 65 -4.05 8.81 -1.83
C VAL A 65 -3.57 9.53 -0.60
N GLY A 66 -4.39 10.39 -0.04
CA GLY A 66 -4.09 11.14 1.18
C GLY A 66 -3.38 12.46 0.93
N ASP A 67 -2.56 12.88 1.86
CA ASP A 67 -1.90 14.20 1.88
C ASP A 67 -0.42 14.06 2.20
N TYR A 68 0.41 14.89 1.60
CA TYR A 68 1.82 15.09 1.96
C TYR A 68 2.16 16.57 1.88
N HIS A 69 2.61 17.18 2.99
CA HIS A 69 2.93 18.60 3.11
C HIS A 69 1.82 19.53 2.55
N GLY A 70 0.53 19.20 2.84
CA GLY A 70 -0.62 19.98 2.37
C GLY A 70 -0.96 19.79 0.88
N LYS A 71 -0.27 18.91 0.18
CA LYS A 71 -0.60 18.51 -1.20
C LYS A 71 -1.33 17.19 -1.21
N ARG A 72 -2.51 17.19 -1.81
CA ARG A 72 -3.43 16.04 -1.80
C ARG A 72 -3.32 15.22 -3.08
N GLY A 73 -3.42 13.90 -2.93
CA GLY A 73 -3.53 12.98 -4.05
C GLY A 73 -4.91 13.03 -4.72
N PRO A 74 -5.03 12.53 -5.96
CA PRO A 74 -6.26 12.60 -6.76
C PRO A 74 -7.38 11.70 -6.25
N VAL A 75 -7.04 10.61 -5.54
CA VAL A 75 -8.04 9.65 -5.03
C VAL A 75 -8.69 10.20 -3.75
N ASP A 76 -10.01 10.27 -3.73
CA ASP A 76 -10.78 10.83 -2.62
C ASP A 76 -11.96 9.94 -2.19
N GLY A 77 -12.62 10.33 -1.09
CA GLY A 77 -13.82 9.66 -0.58
C GLY A 77 -13.62 8.21 -0.19
N ILE A 78 -12.42 7.85 0.27
CA ILE A 78 -12.03 6.49 0.63
C ILE A 78 -12.21 6.26 2.13
N ALA A 79 -12.76 5.08 2.47
CA ALA A 79 -12.88 4.64 3.85
C ALA A 79 -11.52 4.54 4.55
N CYS A 80 -11.52 4.68 5.88
CA CYS A 80 -10.33 4.50 6.71
C CYS A 80 -9.20 5.52 6.49
N GLU A 81 -9.46 6.61 5.77
CA GLU A 81 -8.51 7.70 5.55
C GLU A 81 -7.11 7.20 5.15
N PRO A 82 -7.00 6.40 4.09
CA PRO A 82 -5.71 5.87 3.70
C PRO A 82 -4.77 6.96 3.22
N GLN A 83 -3.49 6.73 3.43
CA GLN A 83 -2.41 7.42 2.76
C GLN A 83 -1.63 6.40 1.94
N TYR A 84 -1.36 6.71 0.68
CA TYR A 84 -0.58 5.87 -0.21
C TYR A 84 0.38 6.75 -1.01
N LEU A 85 1.66 6.65 -0.67
CA LEU A 85 2.74 7.43 -1.26
C LEU A 85 3.77 6.51 -1.92
N ASP A 86 4.29 6.91 -3.07
CA ASP A 86 5.50 6.35 -3.69
C ASP A 86 6.63 7.35 -3.45
N ILE A 87 7.61 6.97 -2.64
CA ILE A 87 8.68 7.84 -2.15
C ILE A 87 10.03 7.33 -2.66
N TYR A 88 10.76 8.20 -3.33
CA TYR A 88 12.17 8.02 -3.63
C TYR A 88 13.01 8.97 -2.79
N ILE A 89 14.04 8.46 -2.14
CA ILE A 89 15.04 9.24 -1.39
C ILE A 89 16.41 9.02 -2.04
N PRO A 90 17.12 10.07 -2.43
CA PRO A 90 18.47 9.97 -3.02
C PRO A 90 19.46 9.27 -2.11
N PRO A 91 20.64 8.87 -2.62
CA PRO A 91 21.72 8.25 -1.84
C PRO A 91 22.14 9.05 -0.61
N ASN A 92 22.37 8.35 0.50
CA ASN A 92 22.98 8.90 1.72
C ASN A 92 22.21 10.09 2.35
N ILE A 93 20.89 10.15 2.15
CA ILE A 93 20.02 11.16 2.75
C ILE A 93 19.36 10.60 4.01
N HIS A 94 19.27 11.45 5.04
CA HIS A 94 18.49 11.19 6.24
C HIS A 94 17.22 12.04 6.20
N LYS A 95 16.05 11.37 6.13
CA LYS A 95 14.74 12.02 6.00
C LYS A 95 13.83 11.66 7.14
N TYR A 96 13.03 12.63 7.56
CA TYR A 96 11.96 12.45 8.53
C TYR A 96 10.60 12.63 7.86
N ILE A 97 9.73 11.63 7.98
CA ILE A 97 8.40 11.62 7.40
C ILE A 97 7.37 11.60 8.53
N LYS A 98 6.50 12.60 8.56
CA LYS A 98 5.40 12.67 9.53
C LYS A 98 4.31 11.67 9.18
N VAL A 99 3.79 10.99 10.20
CA VAL A 99 2.68 10.04 10.09
C VAL A 99 1.70 10.23 11.25
N ASP A 100 0.48 9.77 11.06
CA ASP A 100 -0.56 9.87 12.08
C ASP A 100 -0.45 8.73 13.09
N THR A 101 -0.39 9.06 14.38
CA THR A 101 -0.23 8.09 15.48
C THR A 101 -1.39 7.10 15.64
N TYR A 102 -2.57 7.45 15.11
CA TYR A 102 -3.77 6.62 15.18
C TYR A 102 -3.97 5.70 13.97
N LYS A 103 -3.07 5.77 12.98
CA LYS A 103 -3.07 4.92 11.80
C LYS A 103 -2.05 3.80 11.91
N ASN A 104 -2.40 2.63 11.40
CA ASN A 104 -1.40 1.60 11.11
C ASN A 104 -0.59 2.04 9.91
N THR A 105 0.74 1.94 10.01
CA THR A 105 1.65 2.38 8.95
C THR A 105 2.64 1.27 8.62
N PHE A 106 2.93 1.10 7.34
CA PHE A 106 3.99 0.23 6.86
C PHE A 106 4.67 0.83 5.62
N ALA A 107 5.90 0.40 5.37
CA ALA A 107 6.63 0.69 4.16
C ALA A 107 6.97 -0.61 3.42
N TYR A 108 6.95 -0.58 2.09
CA TYR A 108 7.43 -1.69 1.25
C TYR A 108 8.52 -1.19 0.31
N ILE A 109 9.75 -1.65 0.53
CA ILE A 109 10.90 -1.28 -0.30
C ILE A 109 10.88 -2.14 -1.56
N PHE A 110 10.96 -1.49 -2.72
CA PHE A 110 10.99 -2.17 -4.02
C PHE A 110 12.20 -1.75 -4.90
N GLU A 111 13.03 -0.80 -4.42
CA GLU A 111 14.26 -0.39 -5.09
C GLU A 111 15.26 0.16 -4.05
N GLY A 112 16.53 -0.21 -4.16
CA GLY A 112 17.58 0.25 -3.27
C GLY A 112 17.49 -0.30 -1.85
N SER A 113 17.99 0.44 -0.87
CA SER A 113 18.04 0.05 0.53
C SER A 113 17.96 1.24 1.49
N ALA A 114 17.46 1.00 2.70
CA ALA A 114 17.43 2.02 3.76
C ALA A 114 17.47 1.40 5.15
N ASN A 115 17.95 2.20 6.11
CA ASN A 115 17.76 1.95 7.53
C ASN A 115 16.56 2.78 8.01
N PHE A 116 15.63 2.13 8.73
CA PHE A 116 14.50 2.78 9.37
C PHE A 116 14.75 2.78 10.87
N ASP A 117 15.38 3.85 11.36
CA ASP A 117 15.70 4.02 12.77
C ASP A 117 14.45 3.79 13.63
N TYR A 118 14.60 3.04 14.74
CA TYR A 118 13.55 2.73 15.71
C TYR A 118 12.32 1.99 15.14
N ALA A 119 12.37 1.49 13.92
CA ALA A 119 11.37 0.56 13.46
C ALA A 119 11.46 -0.75 14.26
N SER A 120 10.31 -1.36 14.54
CA SER A 120 10.28 -2.74 15.04
C SER A 120 11.13 -3.62 14.14
N ALA A 121 11.85 -4.57 14.72
CA ALA A 121 12.67 -5.51 13.96
C ALA A 121 11.88 -6.02 12.73
N PRO A 122 12.41 -5.93 11.52
CA PRO A 122 11.67 -6.32 10.33
C PRO A 122 11.21 -7.77 10.48
N ILE A 123 9.89 -7.96 10.45
CA ILE A 123 9.32 -9.29 10.25
C ILE A 123 9.40 -9.52 8.75
N GLY A 124 10.62 -9.66 8.25
CA GLY A 124 10.90 -10.02 6.88
C GLY A 124 11.17 -11.51 6.81
N VAL A 125 10.72 -12.12 5.74
CA VAL A 125 11.33 -13.38 5.32
C VAL A 125 12.80 -13.05 5.10
N LEU A 126 13.68 -13.58 5.96
CA LEU A 126 15.12 -13.56 5.74
C LEU A 126 15.36 -14.24 4.39
N VAL A 127 15.54 -13.45 3.35
CA VAL A 127 16.11 -13.96 2.11
C VAL A 127 17.60 -14.08 2.42
N GLU A 128 18.01 -15.26 2.87
CA GLU A 128 19.41 -15.65 2.91
C GLU A 128 19.96 -15.55 1.49
N LYS A 129 20.63 -14.47 1.20
CA LYS A 129 21.41 -14.35 -0.02
C LYS A 129 22.78 -14.93 0.27
N GLU A 130 22.96 -16.18 -0.08
CA GLU A 130 24.29 -16.77 -0.20
C GLU A 130 24.99 -16.14 -1.41
N ILE A 131 25.87 -15.16 -1.17
CA ILE A 131 26.79 -14.65 -2.19
C ILE A 131 28.16 -15.20 -1.85
N ASN A 132 28.67 -16.13 -2.67
CA ASN A 132 29.99 -16.73 -2.55
C ASN A 132 30.27 -17.44 -1.21
N GLY A 133 29.29 -18.17 -0.66
CA GLY A 133 29.48 -18.94 0.57
C GLY A 133 29.65 -18.13 1.85
N LYS A 134 29.24 -16.85 1.84
CA LYS A 134 29.18 -16.01 3.04
C LYS A 134 27.74 -15.56 3.27
N GLU A 135 27.20 -15.89 4.43
CA GLU A 135 25.98 -15.29 4.96
C GLU A 135 26.24 -13.79 5.22
N LEU A 136 25.64 -12.93 4.42
CA LEU A 136 25.60 -11.50 4.67
C LEU A 136 24.40 -11.19 5.58
N ASN A 137 24.65 -11.13 6.87
CA ASN A 137 23.70 -10.62 7.85
C ASN A 137 23.69 -9.09 7.77
N ILE A 138 22.93 -8.51 6.84
CA ILE A 138 22.74 -7.06 6.73
C ILE A 138 21.68 -6.65 7.76
N ARG A 139 22.08 -6.59 9.04
CA ARG A 139 21.17 -6.25 10.15
C ARG A 139 20.77 -4.78 10.19
N ASP A 140 21.50 -3.89 9.52
CA ASP A 140 21.33 -2.45 9.66
C ASP A 140 20.58 -1.80 8.48
N MET A 141 20.47 -2.48 7.33
CA MET A 141 19.81 -1.97 6.13
C MET A 141 18.75 -2.92 5.63
N SER A 142 17.56 -2.41 5.41
CA SER A 142 16.48 -3.14 4.74
C SER A 142 16.57 -2.90 3.23
N GLY A 143 16.64 -3.97 2.46
CA GLY A 143 16.79 -3.91 1.00
C GLY A 143 15.48 -4.12 0.24
N ASN A 144 15.61 -4.25 -1.08
CA ASN A 144 14.50 -4.54 -1.99
C ASN A 144 13.68 -5.76 -1.55
N ARG A 145 12.35 -5.68 -1.70
CA ARG A 145 11.34 -6.68 -1.29
C ARG A 145 11.18 -6.85 0.21
N THR A 146 11.48 -5.81 0.99
CA THR A 146 11.27 -5.80 2.45
C THR A 146 10.02 -5.04 2.82
N LEU A 147 9.14 -5.65 3.61
CA LEU A 147 8.01 -5.01 4.27
C LEU A 147 8.42 -4.62 5.70
N ILE A 148 8.23 -3.35 6.04
CA ILE A 148 8.53 -2.79 7.36
C ILE A 148 7.22 -2.33 7.99
N ARG A 149 6.88 -2.89 9.13
CA ARG A 149 5.76 -2.43 9.94
C ARG A 149 6.27 -1.47 11.01
N PHE A 150 5.59 -0.34 11.14
CA PHE A 150 5.91 0.62 12.17
C PHE A 150 5.01 0.43 13.40
N ASP A 151 5.58 0.68 14.57
CA ASP A 151 4.86 0.79 15.83
C ASP A 151 4.24 2.18 15.99
N THR A 152 3.75 2.48 17.19
CA THR A 152 3.17 3.78 17.49
C THR A 152 4.22 4.87 17.49
N GLY A 153 4.01 5.90 16.67
CA GLY A 153 4.89 7.05 16.52
C GLY A 153 4.29 8.08 15.58
N ASN A 154 4.83 9.27 15.57
CA ASN A 154 4.40 10.37 14.70
C ASN A 154 5.42 10.69 13.59
N THR A 155 6.55 10.01 13.57
CA THR A 155 7.64 10.28 12.64
C THR A 155 8.37 8.99 12.29
N ILE A 156 8.59 8.80 11.01
CA ILE A 156 9.46 7.75 10.47
C ILE A 156 10.80 8.40 10.15
N SER A 157 11.88 7.84 10.68
CA SER A 157 13.25 8.21 10.36
C SER A 157 13.80 7.23 9.32
N VAL A 158 14.27 7.73 8.19
CA VAL A 158 14.77 6.92 7.06
C VAL A 158 16.15 7.41 6.67
N ARG A 159 17.13 6.50 6.64
CA ARG A 159 18.46 6.75 6.07
C ARG A 159 18.62 5.90 4.82
N SER A 160 18.67 6.52 3.66
CA SER A 160 18.90 5.81 2.41
C SER A 160 20.34 5.28 2.29
N GLY A 161 20.45 4.15 1.61
CA GLY A 161 21.75 3.54 1.28
C GLY A 161 22.49 4.27 0.17
N GLU A 162 23.61 3.66 -0.28
CA GLU A 162 24.50 4.22 -1.30
C GLU A 162 23.83 4.38 -2.68
N ASP A 163 22.82 3.59 -2.98
CA ASP A 163 22.05 3.66 -4.23
C ASP A 163 20.72 4.42 -4.07
N GLY A 164 20.47 5.00 -2.88
CA GLY A 164 19.16 5.54 -2.52
C GLY A 164 18.16 4.45 -2.15
N VAL A 165 16.91 4.87 -1.98
CA VAL A 165 15.81 3.94 -1.69
C VAL A 165 14.52 4.42 -2.34
N ARG A 166 13.70 3.49 -2.81
CA ARG A 166 12.32 3.75 -3.21
C ARG A 166 11.38 2.76 -2.55
N PHE A 167 10.32 3.28 -1.97
CA PHE A 167 9.36 2.48 -1.22
C PHE A 167 7.96 3.06 -1.31
N LEU A 168 6.98 2.19 -1.14
CA LEU A 168 5.61 2.58 -0.89
C LEU A 168 5.43 2.82 0.60
N LEU A 169 4.89 3.98 0.98
CA LEU A 169 4.44 4.25 2.34
C LEU A 169 2.91 4.21 2.36
N VAL A 170 2.38 3.31 3.18
CA VAL A 170 0.95 3.08 3.29
C VAL A 170 0.53 3.22 4.74
N SER A 171 -0.51 4.02 4.98
CA SER A 171 -1.13 4.09 6.29
C SER A 171 -2.65 4.17 6.20
N GLY A 172 -3.34 3.82 7.28
CA GLY A 172 -4.79 3.91 7.35
C GLY A 172 -5.33 3.65 8.75
N LYS A 173 -6.53 4.16 9.04
CA LYS A 173 -7.23 3.89 10.30
C LYS A 173 -7.53 2.39 10.40
N PRO A 174 -7.16 1.72 11.50
CA PRO A 174 -7.50 0.33 11.72
C PRO A 174 -9.02 0.15 11.90
N ILE A 175 -9.62 -0.78 11.16
CA ILE A 175 -11.06 -1.06 11.22
C ILE A 175 -11.43 -1.73 12.55
N LYS A 176 -10.58 -2.62 13.07
CA LYS A 176 -10.79 -3.36 14.33
C LYS A 176 -12.09 -4.16 14.38
N GLU A 177 -12.50 -4.71 13.26
CA GLU A 177 -13.67 -5.56 13.10
C GLU A 177 -13.25 -6.98 12.71
N PRO A 178 -14.08 -8.00 12.95
CA PRO A 178 -13.83 -9.36 12.47
C PRO A 178 -13.67 -9.40 10.95
N VAL A 179 -12.87 -10.34 10.46
CA VAL A 179 -12.63 -10.55 9.03
C VAL A 179 -12.94 -12.00 8.68
N ALA A 180 -13.89 -12.20 7.77
CA ALA A 180 -14.15 -13.46 7.10
C ALA A 180 -13.76 -13.29 5.61
N TRP A 181 -12.71 -14.00 5.20
CA TRP A 181 -12.13 -13.83 3.86
C TRP A 181 -12.01 -15.16 3.14
N HIS A 182 -12.46 -15.18 1.90
CA HIS A 182 -12.19 -16.27 0.97
C HIS A 182 -12.19 -15.76 -0.48
N GLY A 183 -11.14 -16.12 -1.24
CA GLY A 183 -10.98 -15.65 -2.63
C GLY A 183 -11.07 -14.11 -2.74
N PRO A 184 -11.89 -13.57 -3.63
CA PRO A 184 -12.02 -12.12 -3.84
C PRO A 184 -12.99 -11.44 -2.87
N ILE A 185 -13.64 -12.15 -1.96
CA ILE A 185 -14.71 -11.63 -1.11
C ILE A 185 -14.23 -11.53 0.35
N VAL A 186 -14.44 -10.36 0.95
CA VAL A 186 -14.13 -10.08 2.36
C VAL A 186 -15.40 -9.56 3.05
N MET A 187 -15.84 -10.29 4.07
CA MET A 187 -16.99 -9.95 4.91
C MET A 187 -16.58 -9.88 6.38
N ASN A 188 -17.51 -9.67 7.30
CA ASN A 188 -17.24 -9.67 8.73
C ASN A 188 -17.53 -11.03 9.39
N THR A 189 -18.49 -11.79 8.88
CA THR A 189 -18.85 -13.10 9.40
C THR A 189 -18.78 -14.19 8.33
N ARG A 190 -18.73 -15.44 8.78
CA ARG A 190 -18.74 -16.61 7.89
C ARG A 190 -20.08 -16.74 7.17
N GLU A 191 -21.17 -16.41 7.84
CA GLU A 191 -22.54 -16.45 7.31
C GLU A 191 -22.70 -15.46 6.16
N GLU A 192 -22.20 -14.22 6.33
CA GLU A 192 -22.19 -13.22 5.27
C GLU A 192 -21.34 -13.66 4.08
N LEU A 193 -20.21 -14.30 4.34
CA LEU A 193 -19.34 -14.83 3.29
C LEU A 193 -20.01 -15.93 2.49
N ILE A 194 -20.68 -16.89 3.16
CA ILE A 194 -21.42 -17.97 2.52
C ILE A 194 -22.55 -17.40 1.67
N LYS A 195 -23.29 -16.40 2.19
CA LYS A 195 -24.35 -15.72 1.44
C LYS A 195 -23.79 -15.06 0.18
N ALA A 196 -22.70 -14.31 0.27
CA ALA A 196 -22.08 -13.65 -0.87
C ALA A 196 -21.66 -14.65 -1.97
N PHE A 197 -21.09 -15.80 -1.59
CA PHE A 197 -20.78 -16.87 -2.56
C PHE A 197 -22.02 -17.51 -3.18
N SER A 198 -23.08 -17.70 -2.41
CA SER A 198 -24.37 -18.18 -2.95
C SER A 198 -24.95 -17.20 -3.98
N GLU A 199 -24.90 -15.90 -3.67
CA GLU A 199 -25.34 -14.86 -4.60
C GLU A 199 -24.50 -14.84 -5.88
N LEU A 200 -23.17 -15.03 -5.76
CA LEU A 200 -22.27 -15.12 -6.91
C LEU A 200 -22.61 -16.32 -7.80
N GLN A 201 -22.87 -17.51 -7.20
CA GLN A 201 -23.25 -18.72 -7.93
C GLN A 201 -24.60 -18.58 -8.62
N ASN A 202 -25.55 -17.89 -8.01
CA ASN A 202 -26.88 -17.65 -8.54
C ASN A 202 -26.98 -16.48 -9.53
N GLY A 203 -25.88 -15.75 -9.77
CA GLY A 203 -25.85 -14.59 -10.66
C GLY A 203 -26.54 -13.35 -10.09
N THR A 204 -26.78 -13.30 -8.77
CA THR A 204 -27.44 -12.17 -8.09
C THR A 204 -26.46 -11.31 -7.26
N PHE A 205 -25.16 -11.61 -7.33
CA PHE A 205 -24.13 -10.90 -6.56
C PHE A 205 -23.97 -9.43 -6.98
N ILE A 206 -24.06 -9.15 -8.27
CA ILE A 206 -23.98 -7.78 -8.79
C ILE A 206 -25.36 -7.17 -8.75
N ASN A 207 -25.49 -6.06 -8.00
CA ASN A 207 -26.75 -5.32 -7.95
C ASN A 207 -26.95 -4.51 -9.25
N PRO A 208 -27.98 -4.78 -10.05
CA PRO A 208 -28.20 -4.08 -11.32
C PRO A 208 -28.64 -2.61 -11.14
N ASN A 209 -28.92 -2.17 -9.92
CA ASN A 209 -29.34 -0.81 -9.61
C ASN A 209 -28.18 0.15 -9.27
N TYR A 210 -26.94 -0.32 -9.41
CA TYR A 210 -25.73 0.49 -9.22
C TYR A 210 -24.99 0.66 -10.55
#